data_df595ba1057f14e4ab480a5a9a7f6a59
#
_entry.id   df595ba1057f14e4ab480a5a9a7f6a59
#
_cell.length_a   1.000
_cell.length_b   1.000
_cell.length_c   1.000
_cell.angle_alpha   90.00
_cell.angle_beta   90.00
_cell.angle_gamma   90.00
#
_symmetry.space_group_name_H-M   'P 1'
#
loop_
_entity.id
_entity.type
_entity.pdbx_description
1 polymer ?
#
loop_
_entity_poly.entity_id
_entity_poly.type
_entity_poly.pdbx_seq_one_letter_code
_entity_poly.pdbx_strand_id
1 'polypeptide(L)'
;MRYNYKGIKGESIELLCLNRFNDSKEFYEEHKEELKQGITVPLRQMVLDMSELLFDIDDKMYLDPVRSVSRIYRDTRGNRSKVKYRENMWVFFRRYKKEYPSAPFFYFEFYPNSYGYGLVFWTWKASAFKAVHDMIVEQPR
;
A
#
# COMPACT_ATOMS: atom_id res chain seq x y z
N MET A 1 -4.41 -3.34 23.00
CA MET A 1 -3.88 -3.91 21.76
C MET A 1 -2.36 -3.66 21.69
N ARG A 2 -1.57 -4.68 21.39
CA ARG A 2 -0.11 -4.54 21.30
C ARG A 2 0.31 -4.58 19.84
N TYR A 3 0.81 -3.46 19.31
CA TYR A 3 1.35 -3.39 17.95
C TYR A 3 2.79 -3.87 17.91
N ASN A 4 3.12 -4.68 16.91
CA ASN A 4 4.47 -5.20 16.67
C ASN A 4 5.21 -4.39 15.58
N TYR A 5 4.51 -3.56 14.83
CA TYR A 5 5.10 -2.62 13.88
C TYR A 5 5.99 -1.60 14.61
N LYS A 6 7.24 -1.50 14.18
CA LYS A 6 8.27 -0.64 14.80
C LYS A 6 8.71 0.53 13.92
N GLY A 7 7.98 0.76 12.82
CA GLY A 7 8.39 1.74 11.82
C GLY A 7 9.37 1.18 10.80
N ILE A 8 9.75 2.06 9.89
CA ILE A 8 10.77 1.81 8.85
C ILE A 8 11.95 2.72 9.17
N LYS A 9 13.14 2.15 9.24
CA LYS A 9 14.36 2.91 9.55
C LYS A 9 14.78 3.78 8.37
N GLY A 10 15.38 4.94 8.66
CA GLY A 10 15.90 5.85 7.63
C GLY A 10 16.90 5.19 6.69
N GLU A 11 17.82 4.37 7.21
CA GLU A 11 18.77 3.60 6.41
C GLU A 11 18.12 2.66 5.38
N SER A 12 16.96 2.09 5.72
CA SER A 12 16.20 1.25 4.78
C SER A 12 15.54 2.08 3.67
N ILE A 13 15.09 3.28 3.98
CA ILE A 13 14.55 4.23 3.00
C ILE A 13 15.67 4.71 2.07
N GLU A 14 16.85 5.01 2.61
CA GLU A 14 18.03 5.37 1.81
C GLU A 14 18.44 4.25 0.86
N LEU A 15 18.45 3.00 1.33
CA LEU A 15 18.74 1.84 0.48
C LEU A 15 17.70 1.67 -0.63
N LEU A 16 16.39 1.90 -0.33
CA LEU A 16 15.34 1.89 -1.34
C LEU A 16 15.56 2.96 -2.41
N CYS A 17 15.98 4.15 -2.03
CA CYS A 17 16.35 5.23 -2.95
C CYS A 17 17.57 4.86 -3.80
N LEU A 18 18.61 4.29 -3.21
CA LEU A 18 19.80 3.82 -3.92
C LEU A 18 19.46 2.73 -4.93
N ASN A 19 18.59 1.79 -4.55
CA ASN A 19 18.09 0.75 -5.46
C ASN A 19 17.34 1.35 -6.64
N ARG A 20 16.51 2.37 -6.40
CA ARG A 20 15.81 3.11 -7.46
C ARG A 20 16.77 3.90 -8.35
N PHE A 21 17.78 4.53 -7.76
CA PHE A 21 18.80 5.30 -8.50
C PHE A 21 19.64 4.41 -9.42
N ASN A 22 20.12 3.27 -8.92
CA ASN A 22 20.89 2.30 -9.72
C ASN A 22 20.01 1.63 -10.79
N ASP A 23 18.76 1.35 -10.48
CA ASP A 23 17.75 0.72 -11.35
C ASP A 23 18.28 -0.55 -12.08
N SER A 24 19.17 -1.30 -11.41
CA SER A 24 19.80 -2.52 -11.95
C SER A 24 19.33 -3.77 -11.21
N LYS A 25 19.24 -4.86 -11.95
CA LYS A 25 18.89 -6.17 -11.37
C LYS A 25 19.97 -6.66 -10.43
N GLU A 26 21.22 -6.42 -10.78
CA GLU A 26 22.42 -6.84 -10.01
C GLU A 26 22.39 -6.17 -8.64
N PHE A 27 22.22 -4.87 -8.57
CA PHE A 27 22.12 -4.14 -7.31
C PHE A 27 20.94 -4.62 -6.46
N TYR A 28 19.77 -4.83 -7.08
CA TYR A 28 18.60 -5.33 -6.37
C TYR A 28 18.82 -6.74 -5.79
N GLU A 29 19.37 -7.68 -6.54
CA GLU A 29 19.61 -9.05 -6.06
C GLU A 29 20.65 -9.07 -4.93
N GLU A 30 21.65 -8.19 -4.96
CA GLU A 30 22.65 -8.03 -3.89
C GLU A 30 22.00 -7.54 -2.58
N HIS A 31 21.05 -6.61 -2.65
CA HIS A 31 20.44 -5.97 -1.48
C HIS A 31 19.01 -6.46 -1.17
N LYS A 32 18.54 -7.46 -1.87
CA LYS A 32 17.15 -7.93 -1.83
C LYS A 32 16.68 -8.34 -0.44
N GLU A 33 17.49 -9.06 0.30
CA GLU A 33 17.11 -9.52 1.65
C GLU A 33 17.08 -8.32 2.63
N GLU A 34 18.02 -7.41 2.52
CA GLU A 34 18.06 -6.20 3.33
C GLU A 34 16.85 -5.29 3.06
N LEU A 35 16.49 -5.07 1.80
CA LEU A 35 15.29 -4.36 1.39
C LEU A 35 14.02 -5.05 1.89
N LYS A 36 13.97 -6.37 1.82
CA LYS A 36 12.83 -7.15 2.32
C LYS A 36 12.67 -6.99 3.82
N GLN A 37 13.73 -7.15 4.60
CA GLN A 37 13.69 -7.04 6.06
C GLN A 37 13.44 -5.61 6.53
N GLY A 38 14.01 -4.61 5.86
CA GLY A 38 13.90 -3.20 6.22
C GLY A 38 12.60 -2.51 5.76
N ILE A 39 11.98 -2.98 4.68
CA ILE A 39 10.80 -2.35 4.06
C ILE A 39 9.59 -3.28 4.01
N THR A 40 9.72 -4.42 3.34
CA THR A 40 8.56 -5.28 3.05
C THR A 40 8.01 -5.95 4.32
N VAL A 41 8.88 -6.47 5.17
CA VAL A 41 8.48 -7.14 6.42
C VAL A 41 7.80 -6.17 7.38
N PRO A 42 8.33 -4.97 7.67
CA PRO A 42 7.62 -3.98 8.49
C PRO A 42 6.25 -3.62 7.94
N LEU A 43 6.11 -3.38 6.63
CA LEU A 43 4.80 -3.07 6.03
C LEU A 43 3.81 -4.22 6.15
N ARG A 44 4.26 -5.47 6.01
CA ARG A 44 3.42 -6.65 6.24
C ARG A 44 3.01 -6.78 7.71
N GLN A 45 3.89 -6.42 8.64
CA GLN A 45 3.56 -6.38 10.07
C GLN A 45 2.51 -5.30 10.35
N MET A 46 2.57 -4.15 9.69
CA MET A 46 1.51 -3.13 9.78
C MET A 46 0.15 -3.70 9.37
N VAL A 47 0.07 -4.48 8.28
CA VAL A 47 -1.19 -5.12 7.86
C VAL A 47 -1.74 -6.04 8.96
N LEU A 48 -0.89 -6.87 9.56
CA LEU A 48 -1.28 -7.78 10.64
C LEU A 48 -1.77 -7.01 11.87
N ASP A 49 -1.06 -5.99 12.28
CA ASP A 49 -1.38 -5.21 13.47
C ASP A 49 -2.69 -4.40 13.30
N MET A 50 -3.01 -3.97 12.07
CA MET A 50 -4.23 -3.23 11.76
C MET A 50 -5.45 -4.13 11.52
N SER A 51 -5.25 -5.44 11.33
CA SER A 51 -6.31 -6.33 10.85
C SER A 51 -7.51 -6.38 11.77
N GLU A 52 -7.30 -6.51 13.09
CA GLU A 52 -8.39 -6.59 14.06
C GLU A 52 -9.25 -5.31 14.04
N LEU A 53 -8.61 -4.14 14.12
CA LEU A 53 -9.30 -2.86 14.06
C LEU A 53 -10.07 -2.65 12.75
N LEU A 54 -9.48 -3.07 11.63
CA LEU A 54 -10.10 -2.89 10.33
C LEU A 54 -11.26 -3.86 10.08
N PHE A 55 -11.21 -5.08 10.63
CA PHE A 55 -12.33 -6.00 10.61
C PHE A 55 -13.51 -5.51 11.47
N ASP A 56 -13.26 -4.78 12.54
CA ASP A 56 -14.31 -4.13 13.32
C ASP A 56 -15.04 -3.02 12.52
N ILE A 57 -14.34 -2.39 11.58
CA ILE A 57 -14.91 -1.37 10.67
C ILE A 57 -15.65 -2.03 9.50
N ASP A 58 -15.08 -3.06 8.92
CA ASP A 58 -15.61 -3.77 7.75
C ASP A 58 -15.13 -5.23 7.73
N ASP A 59 -15.99 -6.14 8.09
CA ASP A 59 -15.74 -7.58 8.19
C ASP A 59 -15.46 -8.26 6.83
N LYS A 60 -15.75 -7.56 5.72
CA LYS A 60 -15.48 -8.01 4.36
C LYS A 60 -14.11 -7.60 3.81
N MET A 61 -13.29 -6.93 4.62
CA MET A 61 -11.92 -6.61 4.19
C MET A 61 -11.09 -7.86 3.95
N TYR A 62 -10.27 -7.82 2.91
CA TYR A 62 -9.32 -8.86 2.55
C TYR A 62 -7.90 -8.35 2.87
N LEU A 63 -7.40 -8.72 4.06
CA LEU A 63 -6.16 -8.21 4.64
C LEU A 63 -5.04 -9.27 4.57
N ASP A 64 -4.63 -9.62 3.35
CA ASP A 64 -3.50 -10.50 3.11
C ASP A 64 -2.19 -9.67 3.16
N PRO A 65 -1.26 -9.94 4.11
CA PRO A 65 -0.03 -9.15 4.25
C PRO A 65 0.84 -9.13 2.99
N VAL A 66 0.79 -10.20 2.19
CA VAL A 66 1.60 -10.28 0.96
C VAL A 66 0.96 -9.47 -0.18
N ARG A 67 -0.37 -9.52 -0.29
CA ARG A 67 -1.10 -8.87 -1.39
C ARG A 67 -1.48 -7.42 -1.10
N SER A 68 -1.53 -7.04 0.18
CA SER A 68 -1.83 -5.66 0.59
C SER A 68 -0.66 -4.71 0.44
N VAL A 69 0.58 -5.21 0.44
CA VAL A 69 1.81 -4.42 0.33
C VAL A 69 2.28 -4.36 -1.11
N SER A 70 2.66 -3.17 -1.56
CA SER A 70 3.25 -2.97 -2.88
C SER A 70 4.58 -3.71 -3.03
N ARG A 71 4.97 -3.99 -4.27
CA ARG A 71 6.27 -4.58 -4.59
C ARG A 71 7.30 -3.47 -4.83
N ILE A 72 8.53 -3.68 -4.44
CA ILE A 72 9.66 -2.81 -4.78
C ILE A 72 9.89 -2.79 -6.29
N TYR A 73 9.74 -3.95 -6.94
CA TYR A 73 9.78 -4.10 -8.38
C TYR A 73 8.48 -3.59 -9.04
N ARG A 74 8.63 -2.83 -10.13
CA ARG A 74 7.51 -2.31 -10.93
C ARG A 74 7.18 -3.25 -12.09
N ASP A 75 5.91 -3.38 -12.41
CA ASP A 75 5.51 -3.96 -13.70
C ASP A 75 5.72 -2.90 -14.80
N THR A 76 6.68 -3.14 -15.67
CA THR A 76 7.03 -2.23 -16.77
C THR A 76 6.32 -2.58 -18.07
N ARG A 77 5.52 -3.65 -18.09
CA ARG A 77 4.72 -4.03 -19.25
C ARG A 77 3.62 -3.00 -19.51
N GLY A 78 3.56 -2.49 -20.73
CA GLY A 78 2.57 -1.47 -21.10
C GLY A 78 2.80 -0.06 -20.54
N ASN A 79 3.82 0.17 -19.74
CA ASN A 79 4.15 1.48 -19.21
C ASN A 79 5.15 2.22 -20.09
N ARG A 80 5.00 3.55 -20.20
CA ARG A 80 5.98 4.42 -20.88
C ARG A 80 7.31 4.44 -20.13
N SER A 81 7.27 4.48 -18.80
CA SER A 81 8.47 4.44 -17.97
C SER A 81 9.04 3.03 -17.91
N LYS A 82 10.31 2.87 -18.20
CA LYS A 82 11.04 1.60 -18.09
C LYS A 82 11.79 1.43 -16.78
N VAL A 83 11.59 2.35 -15.86
CA VAL A 83 12.14 2.26 -14.50
C VAL A 83 11.63 1.01 -13.79
N LYS A 84 12.55 0.19 -13.31
CA LYS A 84 12.25 -1.15 -12.76
C LYS A 84 11.86 -1.13 -11.30
N TYR A 85 12.42 -0.22 -10.52
CA TYR A 85 12.27 -0.21 -9.06
C TYR A 85 11.59 1.06 -8.56
N ARG A 86 10.99 0.97 -7.36
CA ARG A 86 10.27 2.07 -6.71
C ARG A 86 11.14 2.70 -5.63
N GLU A 87 10.88 3.97 -5.37
CA GLU A 87 11.35 4.69 -4.19
C GLU A 87 10.22 4.97 -3.19
N ASN A 88 8.98 4.67 -3.59
CA ASN A 88 7.79 4.76 -2.75
C ASN A 88 7.15 3.39 -2.58
N MET A 89 6.54 3.18 -1.44
CA MET A 89 5.82 1.95 -1.12
C MET A 89 4.47 2.30 -0.53
N TRP A 90 3.48 1.43 -0.73
CA TRP A 90 2.14 1.59 -0.17
C TRP A 90 1.57 0.30 0.36
N VAL A 91 0.60 0.45 1.24
CA VAL A 91 -0.25 -0.61 1.76
C VAL A 91 -1.69 -0.25 1.46
N PHE A 92 -2.48 -1.18 0.95
CA PHE A 92 -3.91 -1.04 0.73
C PHE A 92 -4.69 -1.97 1.65
N PHE A 93 -5.63 -1.40 2.38
CA PHE A 93 -6.58 -2.11 3.21
C PHE A 93 -7.94 -2.04 2.54
N ARG A 94 -8.35 -3.14 1.89
CA ARG A 94 -9.50 -3.15 1.00
C ARG A 94 -10.24 -4.48 1.03
N ARG A 95 -11.48 -4.47 0.56
CA ARG A 95 -12.22 -5.68 0.20
C ARG A 95 -11.56 -6.38 -1.00
N TYR A 96 -11.91 -7.64 -1.22
CA TYR A 96 -11.37 -8.37 -2.37
C TYR A 96 -11.80 -7.71 -3.68
N LYS A 97 -10.83 -7.21 -4.44
CA LYS A 97 -11.04 -6.32 -5.59
C LYS A 97 -11.94 -6.91 -6.67
N LYS A 98 -11.90 -8.24 -6.88
CA LYS A 98 -12.72 -8.90 -7.90
C LYS A 98 -14.21 -8.87 -7.57
N GLU A 99 -14.56 -8.98 -6.29
CA GLU A 99 -15.94 -8.93 -5.81
C GLU A 99 -16.43 -7.50 -5.59
N TYR A 100 -15.52 -6.61 -5.19
CA TYR A 100 -15.82 -5.22 -4.86
C TYR A 100 -14.95 -4.23 -5.64
N PRO A 101 -15.08 -4.16 -6.98
CA PRO A 101 -14.15 -3.37 -7.81
C PRO A 101 -14.25 -1.86 -7.62
N SER A 102 -15.35 -1.37 -7.08
CA SER A 102 -15.62 0.07 -6.88
C SER A 102 -15.71 0.48 -5.41
N ALA A 103 -15.44 -0.43 -4.46
CA ALA A 103 -15.44 -0.08 -3.05
C ALA A 103 -14.29 0.85 -2.70
N PRO A 104 -14.51 1.81 -1.78
CA PRO A 104 -13.41 2.59 -1.23
C PRO A 104 -12.47 1.71 -0.42
N PHE A 105 -11.24 2.18 -0.22
CA PHE A 105 -10.27 1.47 0.61
C PHE A 105 -9.37 2.43 1.35
N PHE A 106 -8.86 1.99 2.50
CA PHE A 106 -7.84 2.74 3.22
C PHE A 106 -6.48 2.47 2.61
N TYR A 107 -5.60 3.47 2.68
CA TYR A 107 -4.22 3.35 2.23
C TYR A 107 -3.26 4.01 3.21
N PHE A 108 -2.06 3.50 3.20
CA PHE A 108 -0.86 4.16 3.71
C PHE A 108 0.19 4.12 2.61
N GLU A 109 0.88 5.23 2.39
CA GLU A 109 1.95 5.35 1.39
C GLU A 109 3.07 6.20 1.96
N PHE A 110 4.32 5.85 1.65
CA PHE A 110 5.44 6.71 1.94
C PHE A 110 6.32 6.91 0.71
N TYR A 111 6.93 8.07 0.68
CA TYR A 111 7.98 8.53 -0.21
C TYR A 111 9.25 8.78 0.62
N PRO A 112 10.43 9.02 0.00
CA PRO A 112 11.66 9.27 0.75
C PRO A 112 11.55 10.37 1.82
N ASN A 113 10.78 11.42 1.54
CA ASN A 113 10.67 12.61 2.41
C ASN A 113 9.24 12.91 2.89
N SER A 114 8.28 12.03 2.65
CA SER A 114 6.88 12.26 3.01
C SER A 114 6.11 10.97 3.17
N TYR A 115 4.95 11.04 3.79
CA TYR A 115 3.98 9.95 3.84
C TYR A 115 2.57 10.49 3.81
N GLY A 116 1.64 9.62 3.41
CA GLY A 116 0.22 9.91 3.40
C GLY A 116 -0.61 8.68 3.78
N TYR A 117 -1.79 8.93 4.27
CA TYR A 117 -2.78 7.90 4.57
C TYR A 117 -4.19 8.47 4.43
N GLY A 118 -5.15 7.62 4.21
CA GLY A 118 -6.55 8.05 4.09
C GLY A 118 -7.45 7.00 3.48
N LEU A 119 -8.62 7.47 3.05
CA LEU A 119 -9.63 6.70 2.33
C LEU A 119 -9.67 7.20 0.89
N VAL A 120 -9.69 6.27 -0.08
CA VAL A 120 -9.67 6.61 -1.50
C VAL A 120 -10.62 5.72 -2.30
N PHE A 121 -11.21 6.31 -3.34
CA PHE A 121 -11.88 5.60 -4.43
C PHE A 121 -10.95 5.54 -5.63
N TRP A 122 -10.48 4.34 -5.97
CA TRP A 122 -9.54 4.18 -7.08
C TRP A 122 -10.22 4.18 -8.46
N THR A 123 -11.44 3.66 -8.53
CA THR A 123 -12.23 3.62 -9.76
C THR A 123 -13.39 4.59 -9.68
N TRP A 124 -13.29 5.66 -10.43
CA TRP A 124 -14.35 6.65 -10.59
C TRP A 124 -15.46 6.10 -11.50
N LYS A 125 -16.34 5.27 -10.96
CA LYS A 125 -17.63 5.09 -11.58
C LYS A 125 -18.55 6.17 -11.02
N ALA A 126 -19.09 7.00 -11.89
CA ALA A 126 -20.00 8.08 -11.51
C ALA A 126 -21.18 7.59 -10.64
N SER A 127 -21.64 6.36 -10.88
CA SER A 127 -22.67 5.71 -10.08
C SER A 127 -22.26 5.41 -8.64
N ALA A 128 -21.02 4.98 -8.40
CA ALA A 128 -20.52 4.69 -7.04
C ALA A 128 -20.32 6.00 -6.25
N PHE A 129 -19.81 7.04 -6.91
CA PHE A 129 -19.67 8.36 -6.30
C PHE A 129 -21.03 8.97 -5.96
N LYS A 130 -22.00 8.88 -6.89
CA LYS A 130 -23.36 9.33 -6.63
C LYS A 130 -23.99 8.61 -5.45
N ALA A 131 -23.85 7.30 -5.34
CA ALA A 131 -24.40 6.52 -4.22
C ALA A 131 -23.82 6.98 -2.87
N VAL A 132 -22.52 7.25 -2.78
CA VAL A 132 -21.89 7.77 -1.55
C VAL A 132 -22.37 9.19 -1.25
N HIS A 133 -22.48 10.05 -2.24
CA HIS A 133 -23.01 11.40 -2.09
C HIS A 133 -24.45 11.36 -1.56
N ASP A 134 -25.31 10.53 -2.16
CA ASP A 134 -26.71 10.37 -1.74
C ASP A 134 -26.79 9.90 -0.29
N MET A 135 -25.98 8.92 0.11
CA MET A 135 -25.88 8.46 1.51
C MET A 135 -25.48 9.57 2.49
N ILE A 136 -24.54 10.43 2.12
CA ILE A 136 -24.11 11.57 2.97
C ILE A 136 -25.25 12.58 3.11
N VAL A 137 -25.98 12.84 2.04
CA VAL A 137 -27.11 13.78 2.04
C VAL A 137 -28.31 13.24 2.82
N GLU A 138 -28.62 11.94 2.67
CA GLU A 138 -29.78 11.29 3.32
C GLU A 138 -29.55 11.00 4.80
N GLN A 139 -28.30 10.80 5.21
CA GLN A 139 -27.91 10.48 6.59
C GLN A 139 -26.80 11.41 7.10
N PRO A 140 -27.04 12.72 7.16
CA PRO A 140 -26.07 13.64 7.74
C PRO A 140 -25.89 13.33 9.23
N ARG A 141 -24.64 13.06 9.64
CA ARG A 141 -24.24 12.92 11.03
C ARG A 141 -23.53 14.17 11.49
#